data_b8a3b70fb5d5759a9fda61568eff8eef
#
_entry.id   b8a3b70fb5d5759a9fda61568eff8eef
#
_cell.length_a   1.000
_cell.length_b   1.000
_cell.length_c   1.000
_cell.angle_alpha   90.00
_cell.angle_beta   90.00
_cell.angle_gamma   90.00
#
_symmetry.space_group_name_H-M   'P 1'
#
loop_
_entity.id
_entity.type
_entity.pdbx_description
1 polymer ?
#
loop_
_entity_poly.entity_id
_entity_poly.type
_entity_poly.pdbx_seq_one_letter_code
_entity_poly.pdbx_strand_id
1 'polypeptide(L)'
;MRLLVLLGALSGTLVSAAPRFAIVAGSDLGASGRPRLWFATKDAERFGRALSELGDFTADRVVLLRNPGAARFREALADVEARMQALRQRGERPLLVIYFSGHAGTGGLELGSESISFDELRTAVLASSAEARIAIVDACEAGLLTQVKGASAAPALDFPLPVEDRVQGTAFVASTAVGESAQESAAIGGSFFTHHLEIALRGAGDFDGDGLVTLAEAFRYTAARTLAGTAGTQAGPQHATYEFRMSGRGDVVLADLRRAEARLTVPADPGALYVFRSPSNSVAEVQGGPTPVVLALPAGRYAVERRAPEGRATADLTLERGADQRLPPLVPTRYELARAKGGPKPGLVYAGGGLFTVGLSSFGIAPGVRIGLRKEWGPVGVRLRLDFAWKQVDDQGLAYDYKQFSGSLAALFPLNASAILVELGPELGGGYATQTLADRRTFSSAVWTGGLAMLVTFPLGPVRLGLDASAGGQLFTLNSSTTLKPAGSVALVGLVGF
;
A
#
# COMPACT_ATOMS: atom_id res chain seq x y z
N MET A 1 -41.55 41.11 59.78
CA MET A 1 -40.20 40.62 59.41
C MET A 1 -40.23 40.13 57.99
N ARG A 2 -39.87 40.96 56.99
CA ARG A 2 -39.99 40.64 55.56
C ARG A 2 -38.61 40.07 55.09
N LEU A 3 -38.60 38.84 54.67
CA LEU A 3 -37.43 38.16 54.13
C LEU A 3 -37.24 38.59 52.66
N LEU A 4 -36.22 39.35 52.37
CA LEU A 4 -35.78 39.67 51.01
C LEU A 4 -34.97 38.48 50.46
N VAL A 5 -35.51 37.78 49.48
CA VAL A 5 -34.79 36.77 48.72
C VAL A 5 -34.06 37.49 47.58
N LEU A 6 -32.74 37.61 47.69
CA LEU A 6 -31.87 38.04 46.58
C LEU A 6 -31.72 36.89 45.59
N LEU A 7 -32.41 36.99 44.44
CA LEU A 7 -32.06 36.16 43.26
C LEU A 7 -30.77 36.72 42.64
N GLY A 8 -29.64 36.05 42.90
CA GLY A 8 -28.42 36.25 42.20
C GLY A 8 -28.55 35.65 40.77
N ALA A 9 -28.67 36.50 39.77
CA ALA A 9 -28.51 36.07 38.36
C ALA A 9 -27.10 35.55 38.14
N LEU A 10 -26.91 34.27 38.11
CA LEU A 10 -25.71 33.66 37.55
C LEU A 10 -25.72 33.95 36.03
N SER A 11 -25.09 35.03 35.63
CA SER A 11 -24.70 35.25 34.23
C SER A 11 -23.59 34.25 33.90
N GLY A 12 -23.98 33.04 33.49
CA GLY A 12 -23.06 32.11 32.86
C GLY A 12 -22.53 32.77 31.60
N THR A 13 -21.30 33.24 31.62
CA THR A 13 -20.57 33.63 30.44
C THR A 13 -20.50 32.37 29.57
N LEU A 14 -21.27 32.34 28.49
CA LEU A 14 -21.11 31.35 27.42
C LEU A 14 -19.66 31.52 26.95
N VAL A 15 -18.78 30.60 27.29
CA VAL A 15 -17.44 30.52 26.69
C VAL A 15 -17.69 30.23 25.23
N SER A 16 -17.63 31.25 24.39
CA SER A 16 -17.69 31.12 22.95
C SER A 16 -16.47 30.31 22.51
N ALA A 17 -16.71 29.22 21.75
CA ALA A 17 -15.61 28.46 21.18
C ALA A 17 -14.69 29.38 20.36
N ALA A 18 -13.39 29.19 20.46
CA ALA A 18 -12.41 29.99 19.75
C ALA A 18 -12.68 30.03 18.25
N PRO A 19 -12.75 31.23 17.61
CA PRO A 19 -12.99 31.31 16.16
C PRO A 19 -11.87 30.65 15.37
N ARG A 20 -12.22 29.75 14.43
CA ARG A 20 -11.27 28.95 13.68
C ARG A 20 -11.23 29.38 12.23
N PHE A 21 -10.05 29.62 11.68
CA PHE A 21 -9.80 29.98 10.31
C PHE A 21 -8.93 28.96 9.62
N ALA A 22 -9.22 28.67 8.35
CA ALA A 22 -8.39 27.81 7.54
C ALA A 22 -8.13 28.39 6.16
N ILE A 23 -6.89 28.31 5.69
CA ILE A 23 -6.49 28.52 4.31
C ILE A 23 -6.04 27.16 3.80
N VAL A 24 -6.77 26.61 2.85
CA VAL A 24 -6.57 25.25 2.35
C VAL A 24 -6.30 25.33 0.86
N ALA A 25 -5.05 25.09 0.46
CA ALA A 25 -4.61 25.24 -0.91
C ALA A 25 -4.16 23.90 -1.51
N GLY A 26 -4.58 23.64 -2.75
CA GLY A 26 -4.11 22.52 -3.55
C GLY A 26 -3.63 22.99 -4.91
N SER A 27 -2.42 22.60 -5.31
CA SER A 27 -1.85 22.93 -6.61
C SER A 27 -1.42 21.67 -7.34
N ASP A 28 -2.17 21.32 -8.41
CA ASP A 28 -1.79 20.22 -9.31
C ASP A 28 -0.63 20.60 -10.23
N LEU A 29 -0.33 21.91 -10.34
CA LEU A 29 0.67 22.49 -11.22
C LEU A 29 1.88 22.95 -10.42
N GLY A 30 3.06 22.53 -10.85
CA GLY A 30 4.34 23.00 -10.34
C GLY A 30 5.06 23.91 -11.36
N ALA A 31 6.31 24.22 -11.07
CA ALA A 31 7.19 24.96 -11.98
C ALA A 31 7.31 24.28 -13.35
N SER A 32 7.79 25.02 -14.35
CA SER A 32 7.96 24.50 -15.71
C SER A 32 8.78 23.21 -15.72
N GLY A 33 8.27 22.17 -16.39
CA GLY A 33 8.88 20.84 -16.46
C GLY A 33 8.46 19.87 -15.36
N ARG A 34 7.71 20.30 -14.34
CA ARG A 34 7.13 19.38 -13.35
C ARG A 34 5.95 18.61 -13.96
N PRO A 35 5.82 17.31 -13.69
CA PRO A 35 4.62 16.56 -14.06
C PRO A 35 3.40 17.12 -13.30
N ARG A 36 2.24 17.11 -13.93
CA ARG A 36 1.00 17.50 -13.26
C ARG A 36 0.66 16.46 -12.18
N LEU A 37 0.36 16.89 -10.96
CA LEU A 37 -0.20 16.07 -9.90
C LEU A 37 -1.67 15.76 -10.18
N TRP A 38 -2.15 14.64 -9.67
CA TRP A 38 -3.50 14.15 -9.96
C TRP A 38 -4.48 14.44 -8.82
N PHE A 39 -3.96 14.68 -7.62
CA PHE A 39 -4.80 14.70 -6.42
C PHE A 39 -4.62 15.91 -5.51
N ALA A 40 -3.65 16.81 -5.73
CA ALA A 40 -3.35 17.90 -4.81
C ALA A 40 -4.57 18.82 -4.55
N THR A 41 -5.33 19.20 -5.59
CA THR A 41 -6.57 19.97 -5.41
C THR A 41 -7.65 19.17 -4.70
N LYS A 42 -7.77 17.87 -4.96
CA LYS A 42 -8.73 16.99 -4.26
C LYS A 42 -8.37 16.77 -2.80
N ASP A 43 -7.09 16.66 -2.50
CA ASP A 43 -6.60 16.53 -1.12
C ASP A 43 -6.94 17.76 -0.31
N ALA A 44 -6.73 18.97 -0.88
CA ALA A 44 -7.15 20.22 -0.26
C ALA A 44 -8.66 20.27 -0.01
N GLU A 45 -9.48 19.86 -0.99
CA GLU A 45 -10.94 19.79 -0.83
C GLU A 45 -11.37 18.83 0.29
N ARG A 46 -10.74 17.65 0.35
CA ARG A 46 -11.05 16.61 1.35
C ARG A 46 -10.67 17.08 2.76
N PHE A 47 -9.47 17.64 2.90
CA PHE A 47 -9.00 18.18 4.18
C PHE A 47 -9.88 19.35 4.65
N GLY A 48 -10.17 20.34 3.77
CA GLY A 48 -11.05 21.46 4.10
C GLY A 48 -12.46 21.02 4.48
N ARG A 49 -12.99 19.98 3.84
CA ARG A 49 -14.27 19.38 4.20
C ARG A 49 -14.22 18.73 5.58
N ALA A 50 -13.20 17.96 5.90
CA ALA A 50 -13.04 17.35 7.23
C ALA A 50 -12.98 18.40 8.34
N LEU A 51 -12.27 19.53 8.12
CA LEU A 51 -12.25 20.65 9.05
C LEU A 51 -13.65 21.27 9.24
N SER A 52 -14.42 21.46 8.16
CA SER A 52 -15.75 22.04 8.25
C SER A 52 -16.76 21.10 8.92
N GLU A 53 -16.66 19.80 8.64
CA GLU A 53 -17.57 18.78 9.21
C GLU A 53 -17.29 18.52 10.69
N LEU A 54 -16.04 18.42 11.07
CA LEU A 54 -15.61 17.91 12.38
C LEU A 54 -14.87 18.93 13.24
N GLY A 55 -14.24 19.94 12.63
CA GLY A 55 -13.28 20.83 13.30
C GLY A 55 -13.86 22.17 13.75
N ASP A 56 -15.16 22.39 13.66
CA ASP A 56 -15.80 23.68 13.99
C ASP A 56 -15.30 24.88 13.15
N PHE A 57 -14.86 24.60 11.93
CA PHE A 57 -14.54 25.64 10.95
C PHE A 57 -15.79 25.99 10.13
N THR A 58 -16.35 27.17 10.35
CA THR A 58 -17.52 27.62 9.58
C THR A 58 -17.16 27.89 8.12
N ALA A 59 -18.07 27.66 7.20
CA ALA A 59 -17.80 27.75 5.76
C ALA A 59 -17.25 29.12 5.31
N ASP A 60 -17.63 30.21 5.98
CA ASP A 60 -17.15 31.56 5.73
C ASP A 60 -15.71 31.79 6.22
N ARG A 61 -15.17 30.88 7.04
CA ARG A 61 -13.82 30.92 7.62
C ARG A 61 -12.85 29.92 7.01
N VAL A 62 -13.31 29.13 6.05
CA VAL A 62 -12.48 28.19 5.27
C VAL A 62 -12.26 28.77 3.87
N VAL A 63 -11.04 29.20 3.59
CA VAL A 63 -10.65 29.70 2.26
C VAL A 63 -10.03 28.55 1.47
N LEU A 64 -10.79 27.97 0.53
CA LEU A 64 -10.30 26.92 -0.35
C LEU A 64 -9.74 27.51 -1.63
N LEU A 65 -8.47 27.22 -1.91
CA LEU A 65 -7.73 27.68 -3.08
C LEU A 65 -7.36 26.49 -3.97
N ARG A 66 -7.86 26.50 -5.20
CA ARG A 66 -7.57 25.48 -6.21
C ARG A 66 -6.62 26.06 -7.26
N ASN A 67 -5.46 25.44 -7.42
CA ASN A 67 -4.41 25.90 -8.34
C ASN A 67 -4.16 27.43 -8.23
N PRO A 68 -3.95 27.98 -7.01
CA PRO A 68 -3.75 29.42 -6.87
C PRO A 68 -2.39 29.84 -7.43
N GLY A 69 -2.28 31.05 -7.95
CA GLY A 69 -1.01 31.74 -8.08
C GLY A 69 -0.55 32.30 -6.73
N ALA A 70 0.73 32.71 -6.63
CA ALA A 70 1.30 33.21 -5.38
C ALA A 70 0.62 34.50 -4.91
N ALA A 71 0.22 35.37 -5.82
CA ALA A 71 -0.53 36.59 -5.50
C ALA A 71 -1.85 36.27 -4.77
N ARG A 72 -2.63 35.30 -5.30
CA ARG A 72 -3.90 34.89 -4.69
C ARG A 72 -3.71 34.22 -3.32
N PHE A 73 -2.64 33.45 -3.14
CA PHE A 73 -2.32 32.85 -1.86
C PHE A 73 -1.97 33.93 -0.82
N ARG A 74 -1.14 34.95 -1.19
CA ARG A 74 -0.80 36.08 -0.32
C ARG A 74 -2.03 36.91 0.04
N GLU A 75 -2.91 37.16 -0.92
CA GLU A 75 -4.18 37.86 -0.68
C GLU A 75 -5.03 37.11 0.36
N ALA A 76 -5.17 35.79 0.24
CA ALA A 76 -5.90 34.98 1.20
C ALA A 76 -5.29 35.06 2.63
N LEU A 77 -3.95 35.04 2.73
CA LEU A 77 -3.26 35.24 4.00
C LEU A 77 -3.59 36.62 4.61
N ALA A 78 -3.54 37.69 3.81
CA ALA A 78 -3.83 39.05 4.25
C ALA A 78 -5.29 39.22 4.69
N ASP A 79 -6.25 38.70 3.92
CA ASP A 79 -7.68 38.74 4.22
C ASP A 79 -8.01 38.01 5.53
N VAL A 80 -7.49 36.83 5.71
CA VAL A 80 -7.71 36.03 6.95
C VAL A 80 -7.07 36.74 8.13
N GLU A 81 -5.84 37.27 7.98
CA GLU A 81 -5.16 38.01 9.02
C GLU A 81 -5.95 39.25 9.47
N ALA A 82 -6.46 40.05 8.53
CA ALA A 82 -7.28 41.23 8.84
C ALA A 82 -8.54 40.87 9.65
N ARG A 83 -9.20 39.75 9.29
CA ARG A 83 -10.38 39.23 10.01
C ARG A 83 -10.01 38.74 11.41
N MET A 84 -8.89 38.06 11.58
CA MET A 84 -8.43 37.63 12.91
C MET A 84 -8.01 38.79 13.79
N GLN A 85 -7.36 39.79 13.25
CA GLN A 85 -7.02 41.03 14.00
C GLN A 85 -8.27 41.72 14.55
N ALA A 86 -9.32 41.81 13.74
CA ALA A 86 -10.60 42.41 14.20
C ALA A 86 -11.23 41.62 15.39
N LEU A 87 -11.09 40.29 15.37
CA LEU A 87 -11.55 39.41 16.48
C LEU A 87 -10.66 39.54 17.70
N ARG A 88 -9.34 39.64 17.55
CA ARG A 88 -8.39 39.88 18.65
C ARG A 88 -8.67 41.20 19.38
N GLN A 89 -9.02 42.25 18.62
CA GLN A 89 -9.42 43.54 19.22
C GLN A 89 -10.66 43.44 20.10
N ARG A 90 -11.51 42.43 19.86
CA ARG A 90 -12.70 42.11 20.67
C ARG A 90 -12.40 41.15 21.82
N GLY A 91 -11.13 40.76 22.01
CA GLY A 91 -10.71 39.82 23.04
C GLY A 91 -10.89 38.35 22.69
N GLU A 92 -11.26 38.04 21.42
CA GLU A 92 -11.38 36.67 20.93
C GLU A 92 -9.99 36.08 20.61
N ARG A 93 -9.89 34.74 20.62
CA ARG A 93 -8.64 34.02 20.47
C ARG A 93 -8.70 33.10 19.23
N PRO A 94 -8.47 33.62 18.02
CA PRO A 94 -8.60 32.83 16.80
C PRO A 94 -7.52 31.75 16.71
N LEU A 95 -7.89 30.62 16.08
CA LEU A 95 -7.00 29.55 15.63
C LEU A 95 -6.85 29.65 14.12
N LEU A 96 -5.63 29.47 13.60
CA LEU A 96 -5.32 29.45 12.18
C LEU A 96 -4.75 28.09 11.76
N VAL A 97 -5.34 27.49 10.72
CA VAL A 97 -4.78 26.34 10.00
C VAL A 97 -4.45 26.76 8.57
N ILE A 98 -3.21 26.57 8.16
CA ILE A 98 -2.78 26.69 6.76
C ILE A 98 -2.43 25.29 6.29
N TYR A 99 -3.04 24.87 5.19
CA TYR A 99 -2.75 23.58 4.54
C TYR A 99 -2.38 23.83 3.09
N PHE A 100 -1.34 23.13 2.65
CA PHE A 100 -0.94 23.10 1.24
C PHE A 100 -0.66 21.65 0.81
N SER A 101 -1.20 21.26 -0.35
CA SER A 101 -0.81 20.06 -1.09
C SER A 101 -0.38 20.45 -2.49
N GLY A 102 0.79 19.97 -2.92
CA GLY A 102 1.31 20.35 -4.23
C GLY A 102 2.79 20.04 -4.41
N HIS A 103 3.36 20.62 -5.46
CA HIS A 103 4.80 20.60 -5.65
C HIS A 103 5.51 21.57 -4.73
N ALA A 104 6.70 21.16 -4.27
CA ALA A 104 7.67 22.05 -3.66
C ALA A 104 9.08 21.64 -4.05
N GLY A 105 9.99 22.59 -3.94
CA GLY A 105 11.43 22.38 -4.09
C GLY A 105 12.17 23.05 -2.95
N THR A 106 13.50 23.10 -3.02
CA THR A 106 14.34 23.76 -2.01
C THR A 106 14.03 25.24 -1.84
N GLY A 107 13.41 25.87 -2.84
CA GLY A 107 13.00 27.28 -2.80
C GLY A 107 11.64 27.55 -2.13
N GLY A 108 10.82 26.51 -1.89
CA GLY A 108 9.48 26.67 -1.30
C GLY A 108 8.37 25.98 -2.08
N LEU A 109 7.13 26.39 -1.80
CA LEU A 109 5.91 25.90 -2.44
C LEU A 109 5.83 26.38 -3.89
N GLU A 110 5.53 25.48 -4.82
CA GLU A 110 5.36 25.80 -6.25
C GLU A 110 3.87 26.00 -6.57
N LEU A 111 3.52 27.17 -7.08
CA LEU A 111 2.16 27.59 -7.43
C LEU A 111 2.11 27.88 -8.94
N GLY A 112 2.19 26.84 -9.76
CA GLY A 112 2.42 26.98 -11.19
C GLY A 112 3.80 27.57 -11.48
N SER A 113 3.87 28.66 -12.25
CA SER A 113 5.14 29.35 -12.56
C SER A 113 5.67 30.26 -11.43
N GLU A 114 4.89 30.42 -10.34
CA GLU A 114 5.22 31.25 -9.20
C GLU A 114 5.56 30.39 -7.98
N SER A 115 6.10 31.01 -6.92
CA SER A 115 6.43 30.31 -5.69
C SER A 115 6.23 31.17 -4.43
N ILE A 116 6.09 30.49 -3.30
CA ILE A 116 6.15 31.08 -1.96
C ILE A 116 7.27 30.34 -1.22
N SER A 117 8.29 31.08 -0.78
CA SER A 117 9.39 30.46 -0.06
C SER A 117 8.95 29.90 1.30
N PHE A 118 9.64 28.88 1.80
CA PHE A 118 9.37 28.36 3.15
C PHE A 118 9.61 29.42 4.22
N ASP A 119 10.57 30.33 4.03
CA ASP A 119 10.82 31.43 4.94
C ASP A 119 9.68 32.48 4.91
N GLU A 120 9.12 32.77 3.74
CA GLU A 120 7.95 33.64 3.59
C GLU A 120 6.74 33.04 4.30
N LEU A 121 6.43 31.75 4.02
CA LEU A 121 5.34 31.05 4.69
C LEU A 121 5.52 31.03 6.20
N ARG A 122 6.72 30.66 6.67
CA ARG A 122 7.05 30.63 8.08
C ARG A 122 6.89 32.00 8.75
N THR A 123 7.37 33.06 8.10
CA THR A 123 7.23 34.43 8.56
C THR A 123 5.77 34.83 8.69
N ALA A 124 4.95 34.54 7.67
CA ALA A 124 3.52 34.84 7.68
C ALA A 124 2.79 34.10 8.82
N VAL A 125 3.11 32.81 9.03
CA VAL A 125 2.54 32.01 10.13
C VAL A 125 2.94 32.59 11.49
N LEU A 126 4.21 32.89 11.71
CA LEU A 126 4.72 33.40 12.98
C LEU A 126 4.21 34.80 13.28
N ALA A 127 4.01 35.64 12.27
CA ALA A 127 3.49 37.02 12.43
C ALA A 127 1.97 37.09 12.61
N SER A 128 1.26 35.96 12.38
CA SER A 128 -0.20 35.90 12.49
C SER A 128 -0.69 36.23 13.87
N SER A 129 -1.81 36.96 13.94
CA SER A 129 -2.49 37.33 15.20
C SER A 129 -3.27 36.17 15.85
N ALA A 130 -3.31 34.98 15.22
CA ALA A 130 -3.93 33.81 15.83
C ALA A 130 -3.23 33.40 17.14
N GLU A 131 -3.99 32.85 18.08
CA GLU A 131 -3.47 32.30 19.33
C GLU A 131 -2.71 30.99 19.07
N ALA A 132 -3.33 30.08 18.35
CA ALA A 132 -2.69 28.86 17.88
C ALA A 132 -2.62 28.86 16.34
N ARG A 133 -1.47 28.51 15.81
CA ARG A 133 -1.15 28.52 14.38
C ARG A 133 -0.63 27.16 13.97
N ILE A 134 -1.19 26.61 12.93
CA ILE A 134 -0.81 25.28 12.40
C ILE A 134 -0.58 25.44 10.90
N ALA A 135 0.61 25.09 10.43
CA ALA A 135 0.91 25.00 9.01
C ALA A 135 1.24 23.56 8.65
N ILE A 136 0.48 22.99 7.74
CA ILE A 136 0.62 21.61 7.26
C ILE A 136 0.97 21.65 5.77
N VAL A 137 2.11 21.07 5.39
CA VAL A 137 2.59 21.07 4.01
C VAL A 137 2.77 19.63 3.54
N ASP A 138 1.99 19.25 2.54
CA ASP A 138 2.09 17.97 1.85
C ASP A 138 2.73 18.15 0.48
N ALA A 139 4.06 18.10 0.47
CA ALA A 139 4.87 18.31 -0.71
C ALA A 139 6.27 17.71 -0.54
N CYS A 140 6.99 17.52 -1.65
CA CYS A 140 8.41 17.17 -1.61
C CYS A 140 9.19 18.27 -0.88
N GLU A 141 10.31 17.93 -0.24
CA GLU A 141 11.16 18.87 0.50
C GLU A 141 10.45 19.67 1.63
N ALA A 142 9.20 19.33 1.97
CA ALA A 142 8.44 20.01 3.01
C ALA A 142 9.16 20.01 4.38
N GLY A 143 10.02 19.03 4.63
CA GLY A 143 10.86 18.95 5.82
C GLY A 143 11.76 20.17 6.04
N LEU A 144 12.05 20.96 4.99
CA LEU A 144 12.75 22.24 5.14
C LEU A 144 11.96 23.25 5.98
N LEU A 145 10.63 23.17 5.99
CA LEU A 145 9.77 24.02 6.81
C LEU A 145 9.94 23.73 8.31
N THR A 146 10.20 22.46 8.66
CA THR A 146 10.34 22.01 10.06
C THR A 146 11.77 22.08 10.58
N GLN A 147 12.76 22.38 9.74
CA GLN A 147 14.15 22.52 10.15
C GLN A 147 14.38 23.83 10.90
N VAL A 148 14.73 23.70 12.16
CA VAL A 148 15.27 24.82 12.96
C VAL A 148 16.77 24.67 13.03
N LYS A 149 17.53 25.71 12.70
CA LYS A 149 18.99 25.71 12.89
C LYS A 149 19.31 25.40 14.36
N GLY A 150 19.88 24.22 14.60
CA GLY A 150 20.28 23.78 15.94
C GLY A 150 19.29 22.90 16.70
N ALA A 151 18.18 22.46 16.11
CA ALA A 151 17.26 21.50 16.73
C ALA A 151 17.65 20.06 16.42
N SER A 152 17.67 19.20 17.44
CA SER A 152 17.69 17.75 17.28
C SER A 152 16.26 17.22 17.10
N ALA A 153 16.09 16.10 16.38
CA ALA A 153 14.80 15.43 16.27
C ALA A 153 14.29 15.11 17.69
N ALA A 154 13.12 15.66 18.04
CA ALA A 154 12.48 15.32 19.31
C ALA A 154 11.85 13.92 19.20
N PRO A 155 11.94 13.08 20.25
CA PRO A 155 11.23 11.81 20.28
C PRO A 155 9.72 12.06 20.23
N ALA A 156 8.99 11.09 19.67
CA ALA A 156 7.54 11.13 19.61
C ALA A 156 6.95 11.45 20.99
N LEU A 157 6.09 12.47 21.06
CA LEU A 157 5.37 12.84 22.28
C LEU A 157 4.40 11.71 22.64
N ASP A 158 4.70 10.97 23.69
CA ASP A 158 3.93 9.82 24.16
C ASP A 158 3.20 10.10 25.48
N PHE A 159 2.76 11.34 25.68
CA PHE A 159 2.02 11.72 26.88
C PHE A 159 0.62 12.22 26.50
N PRO A 160 -0.45 11.63 27.08
CA PRO A 160 -1.78 12.21 27.00
C PRO A 160 -1.78 13.54 27.76
N LEU A 161 -1.95 14.64 27.06
CA LEU A 161 -2.12 15.96 27.67
C LEU A 161 -3.62 16.19 27.88
N PRO A 162 -4.05 16.70 29.06
CA PRO A 162 -5.45 17.01 29.27
C PRO A 162 -5.91 18.08 28.28
N VAL A 163 -7.11 17.91 27.73
CA VAL A 163 -7.73 18.86 26.81
C VAL A 163 -8.17 20.08 27.60
N GLU A 164 -7.49 21.21 27.42
CA GLU A 164 -7.91 22.52 27.93
C GLU A 164 -7.94 23.55 26.80
N ASP A 165 -8.90 24.47 26.83
CA ASP A 165 -9.15 25.54 25.84
C ASP A 165 -8.08 26.64 25.74
N ARG A 166 -6.86 26.41 26.23
CA ARG A 166 -5.83 27.44 26.36
C ARG A 166 -4.48 27.03 25.80
N VAL A 167 -4.48 26.51 24.58
CA VAL A 167 -3.24 26.23 23.88
C VAL A 167 -2.88 27.41 22.97
N GLN A 168 -1.64 27.87 23.09
CA GLN A 168 -1.10 28.94 22.26
C GLN A 168 0.24 28.49 21.65
N GLY A 169 0.56 29.03 20.49
CA GLY A 169 1.85 28.76 19.86
C GLY A 169 1.74 28.41 18.39
N THR A 170 2.74 27.70 17.89
CA THR A 170 2.87 27.40 16.48
C THR A 170 3.28 25.96 16.27
N ALA A 171 2.66 25.30 15.31
CA ALA A 171 3.04 23.99 14.82
C ALA A 171 3.29 24.04 13.30
N PHE A 172 4.40 23.46 12.87
CA PHE A 172 4.69 23.18 11.49
C PHE A 172 4.72 21.67 11.30
N VAL A 173 3.99 21.18 10.32
CA VAL A 173 3.90 19.77 9.97
C VAL A 173 4.24 19.61 8.50
N ALA A 174 5.11 18.70 8.19
CA ALA A 174 5.55 18.39 6.83
C ALA A 174 5.34 16.91 6.51
N SER A 175 4.88 16.62 5.31
CA SER A 175 4.62 15.24 4.88
C SER A 175 5.89 14.43 4.61
N THR A 176 7.05 15.10 4.45
CA THR A 176 8.33 14.46 4.11
C THR A 176 9.44 14.99 5.00
N ALA A 177 10.47 14.18 5.20
CA ALA A 177 11.79 14.68 5.62
C ALA A 177 12.51 15.35 4.44
N VAL A 178 13.60 16.05 4.74
CA VAL A 178 14.44 16.68 3.70
C VAL A 178 15.07 15.60 2.83
N GLY A 179 15.02 15.79 1.50
CA GLY A 179 15.52 14.83 0.52
C GLY A 179 14.55 13.69 0.20
N GLU A 180 13.34 13.69 0.78
CA GLU A 180 12.31 12.70 0.47
C GLU A 180 11.23 13.26 -0.46
N SER A 181 10.57 12.35 -1.18
CA SER A 181 9.47 12.67 -2.09
C SER A 181 8.13 12.41 -1.43
N ALA A 182 7.23 13.38 -1.48
CA ALA A 182 5.80 13.15 -1.23
C ALA A 182 5.20 12.28 -2.34
N GLN A 183 4.31 11.37 -1.97
CA GLN A 183 3.79 10.36 -2.90
C GLN A 183 2.27 10.40 -2.95
N GLU A 184 1.72 10.20 -4.16
CA GLU A 184 0.28 10.05 -4.39
C GLU A 184 -0.01 8.70 -5.05
N SER A 185 -1.22 8.19 -4.89
CA SER A 185 -1.63 6.91 -5.46
C SER A 185 -3.07 6.93 -5.94
N ALA A 186 -3.30 6.44 -7.16
CA ALA A 186 -4.63 6.24 -7.71
C ALA A 186 -5.46 5.21 -6.90
N ALA A 187 -4.81 4.28 -6.21
CA ALA A 187 -5.50 3.27 -5.40
C ALA A 187 -6.23 3.87 -4.18
N ILE A 188 -5.67 4.95 -3.60
CA ILE A 188 -6.25 5.69 -2.49
C ILE A 188 -6.89 7.01 -2.93
N GLY A 189 -6.69 7.41 -4.21
CA GLY A 189 -7.25 8.62 -4.80
C GLY A 189 -6.73 9.91 -4.17
N GLY A 190 -5.48 9.95 -3.69
CA GLY A 190 -4.87 11.07 -2.99
C GLY A 190 -3.40 10.84 -2.69
N SER A 191 -2.77 11.80 -2.00
CA SER A 191 -1.47 11.61 -1.39
C SER A 191 -1.57 10.68 -0.18
N PHE A 192 -0.51 9.93 0.12
CA PHE A 192 -0.49 9.05 1.30
C PHE A 192 -0.64 9.85 2.59
N PHE A 193 0.04 10.98 2.72
CA PHE A 193 -0.01 11.80 3.92
C PHE A 193 -1.41 12.37 4.17
N THR A 194 -1.98 13.07 3.19
CA THR A 194 -3.31 13.69 3.35
C THR A 194 -4.41 12.66 3.50
N HIS A 195 -4.33 11.53 2.81
CA HIS A 195 -5.25 10.41 3.00
C HIS A 195 -5.28 9.94 4.46
N HIS A 196 -4.12 9.70 5.05
CA HIS A 196 -4.06 9.25 6.45
C HIS A 196 -4.39 10.36 7.44
N LEU A 197 -4.09 11.64 7.12
CA LEU A 197 -4.50 12.79 7.94
C LEU A 197 -6.03 12.92 7.99
N GLU A 198 -6.70 12.80 6.85
CA GLU A 198 -8.17 12.81 6.83
C GLU A 198 -8.77 11.68 7.66
N ILE A 199 -8.23 10.46 7.51
CA ILE A 199 -8.70 9.30 8.28
C ILE A 199 -8.45 9.48 9.78
N ALA A 200 -7.30 10.06 10.15
CA ALA A 200 -7.01 10.40 11.54
C ALA A 200 -8.08 11.34 12.11
N LEU A 201 -8.39 12.45 11.40
CA LEU A 201 -9.41 13.42 11.80
C LEU A 201 -10.82 12.81 11.85
N ARG A 202 -11.08 11.78 11.07
CA ARG A 202 -12.34 11.04 11.08
C ARG A 202 -12.43 9.99 12.20
N GLY A 203 -11.47 9.95 13.12
CA GLY A 203 -11.52 9.16 14.34
C GLY A 203 -10.49 8.04 14.46
N ALA A 204 -9.78 7.67 13.39
CA ALA A 204 -8.72 6.68 13.53
C ALA A 204 -7.52 7.21 14.34
N GLY A 205 -7.41 8.53 14.51
CA GLY A 205 -6.44 9.18 15.36
C GLY A 205 -6.86 9.31 16.82
N ASP A 206 -8.12 9.09 17.16
CA ASP A 206 -8.63 9.15 18.54
C ASP A 206 -8.11 7.92 19.33
N PHE A 207 -6.93 8.08 19.93
CA PHE A 207 -6.26 6.97 20.60
C PHE A 207 -6.73 6.73 22.04
N ASP A 208 -7.22 7.76 22.71
CA ASP A 208 -7.72 7.65 24.09
C ASP A 208 -9.24 7.42 24.17
N GLY A 209 -9.94 7.56 23.04
CA GLY A 209 -11.37 7.26 22.90
C GLY A 209 -12.27 8.35 23.48
N ASP A 210 -11.79 9.59 23.63
CA ASP A 210 -12.56 10.69 24.19
C ASP A 210 -13.51 11.35 23.18
N GLY A 211 -13.42 10.96 21.92
CA GLY A 211 -14.22 11.47 20.80
C GLY A 211 -13.68 12.78 20.21
N LEU A 212 -12.50 13.19 20.60
CA LEU A 212 -11.77 14.32 20.03
C LEU A 212 -10.52 13.82 19.31
N VAL A 213 -10.09 14.52 18.28
CA VAL A 213 -8.81 14.25 17.65
C VAL A 213 -7.95 15.50 17.75
N THR A 214 -6.90 15.40 18.52
CA THR A 214 -5.93 16.47 18.71
C THR A 214 -4.90 16.53 17.58
N LEU A 215 -4.13 17.61 17.50
CA LEU A 215 -3.05 17.74 16.51
C LEU A 215 -1.98 16.67 16.70
N ALA A 216 -1.58 16.36 17.93
CA ALA A 216 -0.58 15.33 18.21
C ALA A 216 -1.06 13.95 17.82
N GLU A 217 -2.31 13.60 18.11
CA GLU A 217 -2.92 12.33 17.73
C GLU A 217 -3.05 12.19 16.22
N ALA A 218 -3.56 13.24 15.55
CA ALA A 218 -3.66 13.27 14.09
C ALA A 218 -2.29 13.09 13.44
N PHE A 219 -1.25 13.80 13.94
CA PHE A 219 0.11 13.64 13.42
C PHE A 219 0.67 12.24 13.68
N ARG A 220 0.55 11.71 14.90
CA ARG A 220 1.05 10.37 15.26
C ARG A 220 0.47 9.29 14.36
N TYR A 221 -0.84 9.31 14.16
CA TYR A 221 -1.51 8.36 13.26
C TYR A 221 -1.01 8.52 11.82
N THR A 222 -1.04 9.75 11.31
CA THR A 222 -0.67 10.08 9.93
C THR A 222 0.75 9.68 9.62
N ALA A 223 1.72 10.03 10.48
CA ALA A 223 3.12 9.71 10.28
C ALA A 223 3.37 8.20 10.23
N ALA A 224 2.81 7.44 11.18
CA ALA A 224 2.96 5.99 11.22
C ALA A 224 2.34 5.30 9.99
N ARG A 225 1.16 5.76 9.56
CA ARG A 225 0.45 5.17 8.42
C ARG A 225 1.07 5.55 7.08
N THR A 226 1.54 6.79 6.93
CA THR A 226 2.27 7.24 5.74
C THR A 226 3.54 6.42 5.54
N LEU A 227 4.34 6.27 6.59
CA LEU A 227 5.55 5.45 6.55
C LEU A 227 5.23 3.99 6.16
N ALA A 228 4.25 3.37 6.81
CA ALA A 228 3.84 2.00 6.52
C ALA A 228 3.33 1.83 5.08
N GLY A 229 2.57 2.81 4.57
CA GLY A 229 2.01 2.78 3.21
C GLY A 229 3.04 3.00 2.11
N THR A 230 4.13 3.72 2.41
CA THR A 230 5.15 4.08 1.42
C THR A 230 6.42 3.22 1.49
N ALA A 231 6.63 2.46 2.57
CA ALA A 231 7.84 1.66 2.78
C ALA A 231 8.18 0.67 1.65
N GLY A 232 7.17 0.19 0.92
CA GLY A 232 7.31 -0.74 -0.20
C GLY A 232 7.19 -0.10 -1.59
N THR A 233 7.10 1.22 -1.69
CA THR A 233 6.99 1.91 -2.98
C THR A 233 8.35 2.11 -3.63
N GLN A 234 8.35 2.36 -4.94
CA GLN A 234 9.58 2.62 -5.70
C GLN A 234 10.29 3.93 -5.27
N ALA A 235 9.54 4.92 -4.77
CA ALA A 235 10.10 6.18 -4.29
C ALA A 235 10.68 6.08 -2.86
N GLY A 236 10.50 4.94 -2.19
CA GLY A 236 10.99 4.69 -0.84
C GLY A 236 10.07 5.22 0.27
N PRO A 237 10.48 5.04 1.53
CA PRO A 237 9.68 5.45 2.67
C PRO A 237 9.53 6.98 2.75
N GLN A 238 8.36 7.45 3.19
CA GLN A 238 8.04 8.85 3.39
C GLN A 238 7.87 9.12 4.90
N HIS A 239 8.75 9.93 5.47
CA HIS A 239 8.76 10.27 6.90
C HIS A 239 8.18 11.66 7.11
N ALA A 240 6.99 11.74 7.67
CA ALA A 240 6.44 13.03 8.10
C ALA A 240 7.28 13.63 9.25
N THR A 241 7.47 14.93 9.21
CA THR A 241 8.24 15.67 10.23
C THR A 241 7.40 16.80 10.83
N TYR A 242 7.80 17.28 12.01
CA TYR A 242 7.09 18.36 12.69
C TYR A 242 8.02 19.22 13.53
N GLU A 243 7.54 20.45 13.79
CA GLU A 243 8.08 21.35 14.80
C GLU A 243 6.91 21.90 15.61
N PHE A 244 6.82 21.53 16.88
CA PHE A 244 5.80 22.03 17.80
C PHE A 244 6.43 23.00 18.80
N ARG A 245 5.99 24.27 18.75
CA ARG A 245 6.29 25.32 19.72
C ARG A 245 5.00 25.77 20.36
N MET A 246 4.37 24.89 21.08
CA MET A 246 3.11 25.09 21.75
C MET A 246 3.35 25.30 23.25
N SER A 247 2.55 26.15 23.89
CA SER A 247 2.55 26.39 25.31
C SER A 247 1.10 26.46 25.82
N GLY A 248 0.92 26.25 27.13
CA GLY A 248 -0.40 26.13 27.73
C GLY A 248 -0.62 24.74 28.30
N ARG A 249 -1.87 24.44 28.64
CA ARG A 249 -2.27 23.09 29.06
C ARG A 249 -3.13 22.47 27.98
N GLY A 250 -2.81 21.22 27.57
CA GLY A 250 -3.53 20.46 26.58
C GLY A 250 -2.94 20.53 25.17
N ASP A 251 -3.71 20.07 24.20
CA ASP A 251 -3.37 20.06 22.77
C ASP A 251 -4.48 20.72 21.95
N VAL A 252 -4.20 21.06 20.71
CA VAL A 252 -5.19 21.66 19.80
C VAL A 252 -6.10 20.58 19.26
N VAL A 253 -7.39 20.64 19.60
CA VAL A 253 -8.42 19.78 19.02
C VAL A 253 -8.66 20.20 17.59
N LEU A 254 -8.42 19.30 16.63
CA LEU A 254 -8.67 19.49 15.20
C LEU A 254 -10.03 18.95 14.76
N ALA A 255 -10.53 17.88 15.39
CA ALA A 255 -11.82 17.30 15.08
C ALA A 255 -12.56 16.85 16.36
N ASP A 256 -13.88 16.98 16.34
CA ASP A 256 -14.81 16.48 17.34
C ASP A 256 -15.78 15.49 16.65
N LEU A 257 -15.63 14.21 16.95
CA LEU A 257 -16.40 13.14 16.33
C LEU A 257 -17.90 13.20 16.66
N ARG A 258 -18.29 13.94 17.72
CA ARG A 258 -19.70 14.17 18.07
C ARG A 258 -20.41 15.08 17.07
N ARG A 259 -19.67 15.84 16.27
CA ARG A 259 -20.20 16.69 15.19
C ARG A 259 -20.46 15.94 13.88
N ALA A 260 -20.06 14.67 13.82
CA ALA A 260 -20.18 13.86 12.62
C ALA A 260 -21.63 13.71 12.14
N GLU A 261 -21.81 13.67 10.83
CA GLU A 261 -23.10 13.37 10.22
C GLU A 261 -23.58 11.96 10.56
N ALA A 262 -22.67 10.99 10.64
CA ALA A 262 -22.91 9.65 11.17
C ALA A 262 -21.64 9.09 11.83
N ARG A 263 -21.81 8.18 12.79
CA ARG A 263 -20.72 7.49 13.48
C ARG A 263 -20.82 5.99 13.28
N LEU A 264 -19.67 5.36 13.04
CA LEU A 264 -19.55 3.92 12.89
C LEU A 264 -18.50 3.38 13.84
N THR A 265 -18.85 2.49 14.74
CA THR A 265 -17.91 1.78 15.60
C THR A 265 -17.38 0.53 14.89
N VAL A 266 -16.09 0.53 14.57
CA VAL A 266 -15.35 -0.63 14.10
C VAL A 266 -14.88 -1.43 15.32
N PRO A 267 -15.10 -2.76 15.38
CA PRO A 267 -14.75 -3.56 16.56
C PRO A 267 -13.21 -3.63 16.76
N ALA A 268 -12.80 -3.94 17.98
CA ALA A 268 -11.41 -4.31 18.25
C ALA A 268 -11.03 -5.54 17.43
N ASP A 269 -9.97 -5.43 16.64
CA ASP A 269 -9.55 -6.49 15.71
C ASP A 269 -8.07 -6.30 15.33
N PRO A 270 -7.16 -6.61 16.26
CA PRO A 270 -5.73 -6.42 16.05
C PRO A 270 -5.21 -7.15 14.82
N GLY A 271 -4.50 -6.45 13.93
CA GLY A 271 -3.92 -7.01 12.72
C GLY A 271 -4.83 -6.98 11.49
N ALA A 272 -6.11 -6.64 11.62
CA ALA A 272 -7.00 -6.45 10.48
C ALA A 272 -6.89 -5.03 9.91
N LEU A 273 -7.08 -4.90 8.60
CA LEU A 273 -7.25 -3.64 7.89
C LEU A 273 -8.69 -3.55 7.37
N TYR A 274 -9.41 -2.53 7.75
CA TYR A 274 -10.75 -2.22 7.24
C TYR A 274 -10.66 -1.16 6.16
N VAL A 275 -11.25 -1.43 5.01
CA VAL A 275 -11.30 -0.51 3.86
C VAL A 275 -12.74 -0.16 3.57
N PHE A 276 -13.07 1.11 3.63
CA PHE A 276 -14.40 1.66 3.37
C PHE A 276 -14.40 2.39 2.02
N ARG A 277 -15.25 1.95 1.09
CA ARG A 277 -15.39 2.57 -0.23
C ARG A 277 -16.80 3.11 -0.39
N SER A 278 -16.91 4.39 -0.69
CA SER A 278 -18.19 4.99 -1.10
C SER A 278 -18.30 5.02 -2.64
N PRO A 279 -19.50 5.19 -3.19
CA PRO A 279 -19.69 5.37 -4.64
C PRO A 279 -18.93 6.57 -5.22
N SER A 280 -18.62 7.57 -4.40
CA SER A 280 -17.84 8.75 -4.77
C SER A 280 -16.33 8.53 -4.74
N ASN A 281 -15.87 7.28 -4.60
CA ASN A 281 -14.45 6.90 -4.51
C ASN A 281 -13.70 7.42 -3.27
N SER A 282 -14.39 7.83 -2.22
CA SER A 282 -13.74 8.07 -0.93
C SER A 282 -13.30 6.72 -0.35
N VAL A 283 -12.02 6.57 -0.14
CA VAL A 283 -11.45 5.38 0.49
C VAL A 283 -11.00 5.78 1.89
N ALA A 284 -11.59 5.18 2.91
CA ALA A 284 -11.07 5.24 4.27
C ALA A 284 -10.44 3.89 4.62
N GLU A 285 -9.22 3.90 5.14
CA GLU A 285 -8.50 2.72 5.57
C GLU A 285 -8.17 2.82 7.05
N VAL A 286 -8.66 1.88 7.84
CA VAL A 286 -8.49 1.87 9.29
C VAL A 286 -7.84 0.58 9.74
N GLN A 287 -6.72 0.70 10.43
CA GLN A 287 -6.09 -0.45 11.08
C GLN A 287 -6.84 -0.79 12.35
N GLY A 288 -7.33 -2.02 12.46
CA GLY A 288 -7.94 -2.51 13.69
C GLY A 288 -6.90 -2.59 14.82
N GLY A 289 -7.30 -2.10 15.99
CA GLY A 289 -6.48 -2.07 17.20
C GLY A 289 -7.03 -2.97 18.30
N PRO A 290 -6.41 -2.92 19.49
CA PRO A 290 -6.90 -3.66 20.68
C PRO A 290 -8.20 -3.09 21.24
N THR A 291 -8.57 -1.87 20.87
CA THR A 291 -9.80 -1.20 21.24
C THR A 291 -10.67 -0.91 20.01
N PRO A 292 -12.00 -0.79 20.17
CA PRO A 292 -12.85 -0.33 19.08
C PRO A 292 -12.47 1.07 18.62
N VAL A 293 -12.65 1.36 17.32
CA VAL A 293 -12.42 2.67 16.73
C VAL A 293 -13.76 3.27 16.30
N VAL A 294 -14.04 4.50 16.71
CA VAL A 294 -15.21 5.25 16.25
C VAL A 294 -14.85 6.09 15.05
N LEU A 295 -15.51 5.89 13.93
CA LEU A 295 -15.30 6.65 12.69
C LEU A 295 -16.45 7.63 12.47
N ALA A 296 -16.11 8.88 12.22
CA ALA A 296 -16.99 9.94 11.76
C ALA A 296 -17.06 9.93 10.22
N LEU A 297 -18.10 9.37 9.67
CA LEU A 297 -18.27 9.23 8.22
C LEU A 297 -19.49 10.04 7.73
N PRO A 298 -19.48 10.56 6.49
CA PRO A 298 -20.67 11.10 5.86
C PRO A 298 -21.79 10.04 5.80
N ALA A 299 -23.04 10.46 5.83
CA ALA A 299 -24.15 9.57 5.53
C ALA A 299 -24.06 9.07 4.09
N GLY A 300 -24.36 7.77 3.86
CA GLY A 300 -24.24 7.18 2.53
C GLY A 300 -24.03 5.68 2.53
N ARG A 301 -23.80 5.14 1.35
CA ARG A 301 -23.51 3.72 1.14
C ARG A 301 -22.00 3.47 1.11
N TYR A 302 -21.58 2.38 1.74
CA TYR A 302 -20.19 1.96 1.79
C TYR A 302 -20.08 0.47 1.51
N ALA A 303 -19.14 0.10 0.64
CA ALA A 303 -18.65 -1.27 0.58
C ALA A 303 -17.50 -1.37 1.59
N VAL A 304 -17.61 -2.27 2.54
CA VAL A 304 -16.62 -2.51 3.58
C VAL A 304 -15.90 -3.80 3.30
N GLU A 305 -14.57 -3.77 3.31
CA GLU A 305 -13.70 -4.94 3.16
C GLU A 305 -12.79 -5.02 4.39
N ARG A 306 -12.83 -6.13 5.11
CA ARG A 306 -11.87 -6.49 6.13
C ARG A 306 -10.78 -7.38 5.52
N ARG A 307 -9.54 -7.03 5.73
CA ARG A 307 -8.36 -7.80 5.33
C ARG A 307 -7.58 -8.19 6.57
N ALA A 308 -7.37 -9.49 6.78
CA ALA A 308 -6.61 -10.01 7.89
C ALA A 308 -5.84 -11.26 7.46
N PRO A 309 -4.85 -11.74 8.24
CA PRO A 309 -4.06 -12.92 7.90
C PRO A 309 -4.92 -14.17 7.65
N GLU A 310 -6.03 -14.32 8.37
CA GLU A 310 -6.95 -15.45 8.25
C GLU A 310 -7.89 -15.36 7.03
N GLY A 311 -7.94 -14.21 6.34
CA GLY A 311 -8.77 -14.04 5.14
C GLY A 311 -9.38 -12.67 4.98
N ARG A 312 -10.29 -12.58 4.02
CA ARG A 312 -11.09 -11.37 3.73
C ARG A 312 -12.55 -11.60 4.06
N ALA A 313 -13.21 -10.53 4.48
CA ALA A 313 -14.65 -10.50 4.65
C ALA A 313 -15.21 -9.17 4.17
N THR A 314 -16.45 -9.16 3.70
CA THR A 314 -17.08 -7.97 3.12
C THR A 314 -18.45 -7.74 3.70
N ALA A 315 -18.91 -6.49 3.69
CA ALA A 315 -20.28 -6.10 3.93
C ALA A 315 -20.64 -4.84 3.14
N ASP A 316 -21.89 -4.73 2.74
CA ASP A 316 -22.47 -3.45 2.32
C ASP A 316 -23.08 -2.76 3.54
N LEU A 317 -22.75 -1.48 3.70
CA LEU A 317 -23.18 -0.66 4.83
C LEU A 317 -23.89 0.59 4.31
N THR A 318 -25.03 0.91 4.91
CA THR A 318 -25.68 2.21 4.72
C THR A 318 -25.67 2.96 6.05
N LEU A 319 -25.08 4.16 6.04
CA LEU A 319 -25.08 5.08 7.17
C LEU A 319 -26.14 6.15 6.94
N GLU A 320 -27.13 6.18 7.80
CA GLU A 320 -28.14 7.24 7.80
C GLU A 320 -27.61 8.47 8.55
N ARG A 321 -28.12 9.65 8.21
CA ARG A 321 -27.79 10.87 8.96
C ARG A 321 -28.22 10.74 10.43
N GLY A 322 -27.33 11.07 11.34
CA GLY A 322 -27.53 10.91 12.78
C GLY A 322 -27.30 9.48 13.30
N ALA A 323 -26.94 8.55 12.43
CA ALA A 323 -26.67 7.18 12.86
C ALA A 323 -25.45 7.10 13.79
N ASP A 324 -25.57 6.27 14.81
CA ASP A 324 -24.47 5.83 15.68
C ASP A 324 -24.57 4.30 15.78
N GLN A 325 -23.86 3.61 14.92
CA GLN A 325 -24.02 2.17 14.77
C GLN A 325 -22.69 1.42 14.81
N ARG A 326 -22.78 0.14 15.12
CA ARG A 326 -21.63 -0.76 15.04
C ARG A 326 -21.53 -1.36 13.64
N LEU A 327 -20.31 -1.63 13.20
CA LEU A 327 -20.06 -2.35 11.96
C LEU A 327 -20.80 -3.72 12.03
N PRO A 328 -21.66 -4.03 11.05
CA PRO A 328 -22.37 -5.31 11.02
C PRO A 328 -21.38 -6.46 10.80
N PRO A 329 -21.76 -7.71 11.14
CA PRO A 329 -20.95 -8.88 10.82
C PRO A 329 -20.62 -8.93 9.34
N LEU A 330 -19.34 -9.10 9.02
CA LEU A 330 -18.88 -9.22 7.64
C LEU A 330 -18.95 -10.68 7.18
N VAL A 331 -19.33 -10.87 5.93
CA VAL A 331 -19.40 -12.20 5.31
C VAL A 331 -18.01 -12.58 4.81
N PRO A 332 -17.43 -13.73 5.25
CA PRO A 332 -16.17 -14.21 4.75
C PRO A 332 -16.21 -14.38 3.23
N THR A 333 -15.30 -13.72 2.55
CA THR A 333 -15.17 -13.86 1.10
C THR A 333 -14.45 -15.16 0.82
N ARG A 334 -15.16 -16.15 0.29
CA ARG A 334 -14.51 -17.32 -0.30
C ARG A 334 -13.77 -16.85 -1.53
N TYR A 335 -12.47 -17.07 -1.55
CA TYR A 335 -11.71 -16.85 -2.77
C TYR A 335 -12.21 -17.81 -3.85
N GLU A 336 -13.06 -17.34 -4.74
CA GLU A 336 -13.00 -17.89 -6.08
C GLU A 336 -11.65 -17.46 -6.65
N LEU A 337 -10.87 -18.44 -7.13
CA LEU A 337 -9.61 -18.18 -7.82
C LEU A 337 -9.93 -17.44 -9.14
N ALA A 338 -10.29 -16.17 -9.02
CA ALA A 338 -10.43 -15.30 -10.16
C ALA A 338 -9.03 -15.14 -10.78
N ARG A 339 -8.81 -15.79 -11.91
CA ARG A 339 -7.62 -15.56 -12.72
C ARG A 339 -7.63 -14.08 -13.11
N ALA A 340 -6.58 -13.35 -12.75
CA ALA A 340 -6.39 -12.00 -13.24
C ALA A 340 -6.37 -12.04 -14.78
N LYS A 341 -7.35 -11.42 -15.42
CA LYS A 341 -7.37 -11.26 -16.87
C LYS A 341 -6.20 -10.34 -17.24
N GLY A 342 -5.08 -10.93 -17.75
CA GLY A 342 -4.10 -10.19 -18.53
C GLY A 342 -2.85 -9.65 -17.81
N GLY A 343 -2.54 -10.04 -16.58
CA GLY A 343 -1.21 -9.78 -16.01
C GLY A 343 -0.17 -10.78 -16.55
N PRO A 344 1.11 -10.40 -16.74
CA PRO A 344 2.16 -11.35 -17.05
C PRO A 344 2.24 -12.37 -15.92
N LYS A 345 1.93 -13.64 -16.24
CA LYS A 345 2.07 -14.71 -15.26
C LYS A 345 3.55 -14.99 -15.05
N PRO A 346 4.01 -15.14 -13.79
CA PRO A 346 5.40 -15.45 -13.51
C PRO A 346 5.81 -16.73 -14.22
N GLY A 347 7.00 -16.73 -14.79
CA GLY A 347 7.65 -17.94 -15.23
C GLY A 347 7.99 -18.80 -14.00
N LEU A 348 8.13 -20.14 -14.21
CA LEU A 348 8.57 -21.07 -13.18
C LEU A 348 9.91 -21.66 -13.59
N VAL A 349 10.89 -21.58 -12.72
CA VAL A 349 12.13 -22.35 -12.79
C VAL A 349 11.95 -23.56 -11.90
N TYR A 350 12.39 -24.73 -12.35
CA TYR A 350 12.32 -25.92 -11.52
C TYR A 350 13.55 -26.80 -11.66
N ALA A 351 13.84 -27.54 -10.60
CA ALA A 351 14.89 -28.54 -10.59
C ALA A 351 14.47 -29.73 -9.72
N GLY A 352 14.99 -30.89 -10.03
CA GLY A 352 14.70 -32.10 -9.25
C GLY A 352 15.44 -33.34 -9.75
N GLY A 353 15.16 -34.43 -9.08
CA GLY A 353 15.70 -35.74 -9.41
C GLY A 353 14.62 -36.73 -9.79
N GLY A 354 14.96 -37.71 -10.57
CA GLY A 354 14.01 -38.71 -11.01
C GLY A 354 14.61 -39.93 -11.69
N LEU A 355 13.71 -40.69 -12.32
CA LEU A 355 14.02 -41.92 -13.08
C LEU A 355 13.71 -41.69 -14.55
N PHE A 356 14.63 -42.11 -15.41
CA PHE A 356 14.58 -41.91 -16.85
C PHE A 356 14.78 -43.25 -17.53
N THR A 357 14.00 -43.54 -18.55
CA THR A 357 14.31 -44.66 -19.45
C THR A 357 15.51 -44.31 -20.32
N VAL A 358 16.40 -45.21 -20.47
CA VAL A 358 17.62 -45.08 -21.28
C VAL A 358 17.56 -46.02 -22.45
N GLY A 359 17.97 -45.51 -23.61
CA GLY A 359 17.89 -46.24 -24.89
C GLY A 359 18.97 -47.29 -25.05
N LEU A 360 18.85 -48.42 -24.35
CA LEU A 360 19.76 -49.53 -24.44
C LEU A 360 19.08 -50.74 -25.06
N SER A 361 19.86 -51.79 -25.39
CA SER A 361 19.42 -53.08 -25.90
C SER A 361 18.41 -53.75 -24.98
N SER A 362 18.57 -53.63 -23.67
CA SER A 362 17.60 -54.00 -22.64
C SER A 362 16.91 -52.75 -22.08
N PHE A 363 15.64 -52.87 -21.69
CA PHE A 363 14.88 -51.78 -21.08
C PHE A 363 15.58 -51.30 -19.79
N GLY A 364 16.21 -50.17 -19.85
CA GLY A 364 17.00 -49.63 -18.73
C GLY A 364 16.36 -48.43 -18.09
N ILE A 365 16.24 -48.42 -16.77
CA ILE A 365 15.92 -47.24 -15.97
C ILE A 365 17.20 -46.73 -15.36
N ALA A 366 17.45 -45.43 -15.46
CA ALA A 366 18.60 -44.75 -14.90
C ALA A 366 18.14 -43.60 -13.95
N PRO A 367 18.81 -43.39 -12.85
CA PRO A 367 18.63 -42.17 -12.07
C PRO A 367 19.17 -40.96 -12.84
N GLY A 368 18.63 -39.76 -12.53
CA GLY A 368 19.09 -38.55 -13.17
C GLY A 368 18.55 -37.30 -12.51
N VAL A 369 18.97 -36.17 -13.04
CA VAL A 369 18.55 -34.84 -12.62
C VAL A 369 17.86 -34.13 -13.77
N ARG A 370 16.95 -33.25 -13.40
CA ARG A 370 16.14 -32.44 -14.31
C ARG A 370 16.15 -30.99 -13.87
N ILE A 371 16.33 -30.08 -14.82
CA ILE A 371 16.10 -28.64 -14.66
C ILE A 371 15.19 -28.16 -15.79
N GLY A 372 14.38 -27.14 -15.52
CA GLY A 372 13.49 -26.61 -16.55
C GLY A 372 12.93 -25.25 -16.26
N LEU A 373 12.35 -24.71 -17.31
CA LEU A 373 11.62 -23.45 -17.32
C LEU A 373 10.20 -23.71 -17.83
N ARG A 374 9.21 -23.14 -17.18
CA ARG A 374 7.83 -23.12 -17.66
C ARG A 374 7.31 -21.69 -17.68
N LYS A 375 6.71 -21.28 -18.79
CA LYS A 375 6.04 -19.98 -18.92
C LYS A 375 4.67 -20.18 -19.58
N GLU A 376 3.67 -19.46 -19.10
CA GLU A 376 2.36 -19.44 -19.75
C GLU A 376 2.35 -18.45 -20.91
N TRP A 377 1.78 -18.90 -22.05
CA TRP A 377 1.54 -18.07 -23.23
C TRP A 377 0.08 -18.26 -23.66
N GLY A 378 -0.77 -17.33 -23.23
CA GLY A 378 -2.21 -17.51 -23.38
C GLY A 378 -2.74 -18.72 -22.60
N PRO A 379 -3.50 -19.61 -23.22
CA PRO A 379 -4.04 -20.82 -22.57
C PRO A 379 -3.02 -21.98 -22.49
N VAL A 380 -1.82 -21.81 -23.04
CA VAL A 380 -0.82 -22.87 -23.17
C VAL A 380 0.38 -22.57 -22.27
N GLY A 381 0.81 -23.57 -21.50
CA GLY A 381 2.10 -23.57 -20.82
C GLY A 381 3.20 -24.08 -21.76
N VAL A 382 4.21 -23.25 -22.03
CA VAL A 382 5.41 -23.69 -22.73
C VAL A 382 6.45 -24.12 -21.72
N ARG A 383 6.95 -25.35 -21.85
CA ARG A 383 7.96 -25.93 -20.97
C ARG A 383 9.22 -26.28 -21.75
N LEU A 384 10.36 -25.75 -21.34
CA LEU A 384 11.69 -26.18 -21.75
C LEU A 384 12.34 -26.94 -20.60
N ARG A 385 12.94 -28.11 -20.86
CA ARG A 385 13.67 -28.86 -19.84
C ARG A 385 14.97 -29.44 -20.36
N LEU A 386 15.88 -29.68 -19.46
CA LEU A 386 17.14 -30.40 -19.68
C LEU A 386 17.22 -31.55 -18.67
N ASP A 387 17.54 -32.71 -19.16
CA ASP A 387 17.66 -33.95 -18.40
C ASP A 387 19.07 -34.49 -18.52
N PHE A 388 19.63 -34.98 -17.41
CA PHE A 388 20.88 -35.71 -17.38
C PHE A 388 20.66 -37.01 -16.60
N ALA A 389 20.85 -38.14 -17.26
CA ALA A 389 20.72 -39.47 -16.69
C ALA A 389 22.04 -40.23 -16.82
N TRP A 390 22.37 -41.06 -15.83
CA TRP A 390 23.57 -41.88 -15.84
C TRP A 390 23.32 -43.25 -15.21
N LYS A 391 24.03 -44.24 -15.69
CA LYS A 391 23.95 -45.61 -15.18
C LYS A 391 25.20 -46.42 -15.54
N GLN A 392 25.66 -47.24 -14.62
CA GLN A 392 26.59 -48.33 -14.94
C GLN A 392 25.80 -49.52 -15.39
N VAL A 393 26.19 -50.11 -16.52
CA VAL A 393 25.52 -51.25 -17.14
C VAL A 393 26.52 -52.37 -17.30
N ASP A 394 26.09 -53.57 -16.93
CA ASP A 394 26.76 -54.84 -17.28
C ASP A 394 25.78 -55.64 -18.14
N ASP A 395 26.02 -55.72 -19.42
CA ASP A 395 25.18 -56.46 -20.36
C ASP A 395 25.99 -57.61 -20.93
N GLN A 396 25.68 -58.83 -20.47
CA GLN A 396 26.31 -60.08 -20.89
C GLN A 396 27.86 -60.08 -20.75
N GLY A 397 28.39 -59.45 -19.66
CA GLY A 397 29.80 -59.37 -19.42
C GLY A 397 30.51 -58.15 -20.06
N LEU A 398 29.77 -57.29 -20.72
CA LEU A 398 30.25 -56.01 -21.26
C LEU A 398 29.86 -54.87 -20.27
N ALA A 399 30.79 -54.45 -19.44
CA ALA A 399 30.57 -53.37 -18.52
C ALA A 399 30.87 -52.01 -19.15
N TYR A 400 29.95 -51.06 -19.00
CA TYR A 400 30.13 -49.71 -19.52
C TYR A 400 29.37 -48.67 -18.70
N ASP A 401 29.87 -47.45 -18.72
CA ASP A 401 29.20 -46.27 -18.20
C ASP A 401 28.30 -45.66 -19.28
N TYR A 402 27.02 -45.57 -18.98
CA TYR A 402 26.04 -44.88 -19.82
C TYR A 402 25.72 -43.51 -19.27
N LYS A 403 25.75 -42.49 -20.14
CA LYS A 403 25.33 -41.12 -19.83
C LYS A 403 24.46 -40.60 -20.95
N GLN A 404 23.36 -39.94 -20.61
CA GLN A 404 22.47 -39.28 -21.56
C GLN A 404 22.19 -37.87 -21.15
N PHE A 405 22.37 -36.93 -22.05
CA PHE A 405 21.96 -35.55 -21.91
C PHE A 405 20.89 -35.27 -22.96
N SER A 406 19.74 -34.74 -22.59
CA SER A 406 18.66 -34.41 -23.51
C SER A 406 17.96 -33.12 -23.12
N GLY A 407 17.46 -32.38 -24.12
CA GLY A 407 16.60 -31.23 -23.96
C GLY A 407 15.25 -31.49 -24.61
N SER A 408 14.17 -30.98 -24.06
CA SER A 408 12.84 -31.12 -24.65
C SER A 408 12.01 -29.84 -24.49
N LEU A 409 11.09 -29.67 -25.43
CA LEU A 409 10.09 -28.60 -25.45
C LEU A 409 8.70 -29.25 -25.42
N ALA A 410 7.82 -28.78 -24.56
CA ALA A 410 6.45 -29.22 -24.47
C ALA A 410 5.46 -28.04 -24.47
N ALA A 411 4.31 -28.30 -25.12
CA ALA A 411 3.15 -27.41 -25.01
C ALA A 411 2.14 -28.07 -24.06
N LEU A 412 1.92 -27.49 -22.90
CA LEU A 412 1.13 -28.04 -21.81
C LEU A 412 -0.22 -27.35 -21.72
N PHE A 413 -1.29 -28.10 -21.64
CA PHE A 413 -2.67 -27.62 -21.51
C PHE A 413 -3.18 -27.97 -20.11
N PRO A 414 -3.71 -26.98 -19.34
CA PRO A 414 -4.26 -27.26 -18.04
C PRO A 414 -5.53 -28.10 -18.15
N LEU A 415 -5.60 -29.18 -17.38
CA LEU A 415 -6.76 -30.06 -17.31
C LEU A 415 -7.75 -29.64 -16.22
N ASN A 416 -7.31 -28.84 -15.24
CA ASN A 416 -8.12 -28.37 -14.14
C ASN A 416 -7.71 -26.96 -13.70
N ALA A 417 -8.59 -26.29 -12.93
CA ALA A 417 -8.38 -24.98 -12.35
C ALA A 417 -8.46 -25.06 -10.81
N SER A 418 -7.70 -25.97 -10.20
CA SER A 418 -7.64 -26.14 -8.74
C SER A 418 -6.28 -25.69 -8.18
N ALA A 419 -6.14 -25.71 -6.84
CA ALA A 419 -4.86 -25.44 -6.18
C ALA A 419 -3.77 -26.42 -6.66
N ILE A 420 -4.15 -27.66 -6.96
CA ILE A 420 -3.32 -28.66 -7.62
C ILE A 420 -3.53 -28.48 -9.11
N LEU A 421 -2.50 -28.02 -9.82
CA LEU A 421 -2.56 -27.83 -11.26
C LEU A 421 -2.04 -29.08 -11.95
N VAL A 422 -2.85 -29.66 -12.85
CA VAL A 422 -2.49 -30.78 -13.72
C VAL A 422 -2.46 -30.28 -15.16
N GLU A 423 -1.33 -30.45 -15.82
CA GLU A 423 -1.10 -30.04 -17.20
C GLU A 423 -0.64 -31.24 -18.00
N LEU A 424 -1.15 -31.38 -19.24
CA LEU A 424 -0.80 -32.44 -20.16
C LEU A 424 -0.61 -31.88 -21.58
N GLY A 425 0.32 -32.43 -22.33
CA GLY A 425 0.49 -32.01 -23.70
C GLY A 425 1.62 -32.68 -24.45
N PRO A 426 1.74 -32.41 -25.76
CA PRO A 426 2.79 -32.99 -26.60
C PRO A 426 4.17 -32.47 -26.23
N GLU A 427 5.17 -33.33 -26.37
CA GLU A 427 6.56 -33.05 -26.12
C GLU A 427 7.44 -33.59 -27.25
N LEU A 428 8.44 -32.81 -27.65
CA LEU A 428 9.50 -33.17 -28.55
C LEU A 428 10.85 -32.80 -27.95
N GLY A 429 11.85 -33.66 -28.13
CA GLY A 429 13.18 -33.44 -27.61
C GLY A 429 14.29 -34.10 -28.42
N GLY A 430 15.50 -33.72 -28.06
CA GLY A 430 16.69 -34.31 -28.64
C GLY A 430 17.87 -34.22 -27.69
N GLY A 431 18.87 -35.04 -27.92
CA GLY A 431 20.04 -35.11 -27.07
C GLY A 431 21.12 -36.03 -27.55
N TYR A 432 21.98 -36.40 -26.64
CA TYR A 432 23.14 -37.21 -26.85
C TYR A 432 23.27 -38.29 -25.79
N ALA A 433 23.52 -39.49 -26.19
CA ALA A 433 23.86 -40.59 -25.29
C ALA A 433 25.30 -41.07 -25.57
N THR A 434 26.02 -41.36 -24.52
CA THR A 434 27.39 -41.89 -24.57
C THR A 434 27.50 -43.19 -23.80
N GLN A 435 28.27 -44.12 -24.36
CA GLN A 435 28.66 -45.38 -23.71
C GLN A 435 30.18 -45.40 -23.63
N THR A 436 30.72 -45.47 -22.44
CA THR A 436 32.15 -45.54 -22.21
C THR A 436 32.49 -46.91 -21.63
N LEU A 437 33.24 -47.71 -22.42
CA LEU A 437 33.70 -49.04 -22.03
C LEU A 437 34.84 -48.97 -21.01
N ALA A 438 35.11 -50.11 -20.38
CA ALA A 438 36.22 -50.25 -19.41
C ALA A 438 37.61 -49.91 -20.01
N ASP A 439 37.80 -50.13 -21.32
CA ASP A 439 39.01 -49.79 -22.06
C ASP A 439 39.06 -48.30 -22.51
N ARG A 440 38.17 -47.46 -21.99
CA ARG A 440 38.03 -46.03 -22.28
C ARG A 440 37.53 -45.68 -23.70
N ARG A 441 37.19 -46.62 -24.53
CA ARG A 441 36.50 -46.31 -25.79
C ARG A 441 35.12 -45.76 -25.52
N THR A 442 34.77 -44.64 -26.16
CA THR A 442 33.46 -43.97 -26.02
C THR A 442 32.75 -44.00 -27.35
N PHE A 443 31.54 -44.50 -27.31
CA PHE A 443 30.57 -44.46 -28.43
C PHE A 443 29.48 -43.45 -28.10
N SER A 444 29.02 -42.69 -29.09
CA SER A 444 27.98 -41.66 -28.91
C SER A 444 26.90 -41.80 -29.96
N SER A 445 25.67 -41.49 -29.58
CA SER A 445 24.50 -41.54 -30.46
C SER A 445 23.63 -40.31 -30.19
N ALA A 446 23.11 -39.74 -31.30
CA ALA A 446 22.03 -38.77 -31.19
C ALA A 446 20.74 -39.48 -30.73
N VAL A 447 19.99 -38.83 -29.90
CA VAL A 447 18.75 -39.34 -29.32
C VAL A 447 17.64 -38.31 -29.61
N TRP A 448 16.52 -38.78 -30.15
CA TRP A 448 15.33 -37.96 -30.36
C TRP A 448 14.18 -38.55 -29.57
N THR A 449 13.42 -37.68 -28.88
CA THR A 449 12.28 -38.10 -28.07
C THR A 449 11.01 -37.40 -28.54
N GLY A 450 9.88 -38.12 -28.49
CA GLY A 450 8.57 -37.58 -28.77
C GLY A 450 7.50 -38.32 -28.01
N GLY A 451 6.51 -37.60 -27.49
CA GLY A 451 5.47 -38.18 -26.68
C GLY A 451 4.56 -37.17 -26.01
N LEU A 452 4.04 -37.58 -24.88
CA LEU A 452 3.21 -36.76 -24.01
C LEU A 452 3.97 -36.44 -22.73
N ALA A 453 3.84 -35.21 -22.28
CA ALA A 453 4.37 -34.69 -21.02
C ALA A 453 3.24 -34.33 -20.07
N MET A 454 3.44 -34.60 -18.81
CA MET A 454 2.54 -34.24 -17.72
C MET A 454 3.32 -33.47 -16.63
N LEU A 455 2.73 -32.41 -16.14
CA LEU A 455 3.23 -31.67 -14.98
C LEU A 455 2.11 -31.50 -13.97
N VAL A 456 2.30 -32.05 -12.76
CA VAL A 456 1.38 -31.87 -11.64
C VAL A 456 2.09 -31.02 -10.60
N THR A 457 1.47 -29.92 -10.18
CA THR A 457 2.09 -29.00 -9.19
C THR A 457 1.20 -28.74 -8.00
N PHE A 458 1.81 -28.75 -6.80
CA PHE A 458 1.19 -28.52 -5.50
C PHE A 458 1.78 -27.25 -4.88
N PRO A 459 0.99 -26.27 -4.46
CA PRO A 459 1.50 -25.08 -3.77
C PRO A 459 1.99 -25.44 -2.36
N LEU A 460 3.17 -24.91 -1.98
CA LEU A 460 3.77 -25.09 -0.66
C LEU A 460 4.39 -23.75 -0.21
N GLY A 461 3.53 -22.80 0.17
CA GLY A 461 3.96 -21.44 0.50
C GLY A 461 4.53 -20.70 -0.74
N PRO A 462 5.74 -20.13 -0.67
CA PRO A 462 6.37 -19.41 -1.77
C PRO A 462 6.93 -20.31 -2.88
N VAL A 463 7.00 -21.62 -2.63
CA VAL A 463 7.47 -22.63 -3.59
C VAL A 463 6.34 -23.58 -3.99
N ARG A 464 6.52 -24.31 -5.06
CA ARG A 464 5.61 -25.41 -5.47
C ARG A 464 6.42 -26.70 -5.53
N LEU A 465 5.82 -27.82 -5.12
CA LEU A 465 6.33 -29.14 -5.43
C LEU A 465 5.65 -29.64 -6.69
N GLY A 466 6.37 -30.38 -7.52
CA GLY A 466 5.82 -30.93 -8.75
C GLY A 466 6.26 -32.34 -9.03
N LEU A 467 5.39 -33.06 -9.73
CA LEU A 467 5.71 -34.31 -10.40
C LEU A 467 5.74 -34.02 -11.90
N ASP A 468 6.92 -34.14 -12.51
CA ASP A 468 7.12 -33.94 -13.94
C ASP A 468 7.39 -35.28 -14.59
N ALA A 469 6.47 -35.73 -15.44
CA ALA A 469 6.51 -37.03 -16.11
C ALA A 469 6.41 -36.90 -17.64
N SER A 470 6.95 -37.86 -18.34
CA SER A 470 6.74 -38.04 -19.80
C SER A 470 6.66 -39.48 -20.18
N ALA A 471 5.91 -39.75 -21.25
CA ALA A 471 5.80 -41.08 -21.87
C ALA A 471 5.71 -40.94 -23.38
N GLY A 472 6.44 -41.80 -24.11
CA GLY A 472 6.46 -41.73 -25.57
C GLY A 472 7.48 -42.70 -26.16
N GLY A 473 8.13 -42.26 -27.21
CA GLY A 473 9.15 -43.03 -27.94
C GLY A 473 10.49 -42.28 -27.98
N GLN A 474 11.55 -43.05 -28.06
CA GLN A 474 12.92 -42.58 -28.26
C GLN A 474 13.53 -43.20 -29.49
N LEU A 475 13.98 -42.38 -30.43
CA LEU A 475 14.74 -42.76 -31.60
C LEU A 475 16.22 -42.56 -31.33
N PHE A 476 17.03 -43.56 -31.61
CA PHE A 476 18.48 -43.45 -31.60
C PHE A 476 19.08 -44.23 -32.77
N THR A 477 20.21 -43.78 -33.22
CA THR A 477 20.92 -44.39 -34.35
C THR A 477 22.14 -45.14 -33.82
N LEU A 478 22.17 -46.45 -34.05
CA LEU A 478 23.29 -47.30 -33.72
C LEU A 478 23.75 -48.01 -35.03
N ASN A 479 25.05 -47.90 -35.37
CA ASN A 479 25.63 -48.58 -36.54
C ASN A 479 24.80 -48.44 -37.84
N SER A 480 24.40 -47.19 -38.18
CA SER A 480 23.58 -46.83 -39.33
C SER A 480 22.14 -47.37 -39.36
N SER A 481 21.69 -48.00 -38.28
CA SER A 481 20.28 -48.39 -38.10
C SER A 481 19.57 -47.51 -37.10
N THR A 482 18.39 -47.02 -37.43
CA THR A 482 17.57 -46.21 -36.50
C THR A 482 16.59 -47.13 -35.78
N THR A 483 16.60 -47.10 -34.47
CA THR A 483 15.77 -47.94 -33.62
C THR A 483 14.81 -47.05 -32.80
N LEU A 484 13.52 -47.38 -32.80
CA LEU A 484 12.51 -46.76 -31.94
C LEU A 484 12.26 -47.65 -30.71
N LYS A 485 12.36 -47.08 -29.51
CA LYS A 485 11.99 -47.76 -28.26
C LYS A 485 11.02 -46.93 -27.46
N PRO A 486 10.17 -47.58 -26.62
CA PRO A 486 9.39 -46.84 -25.63
C PRO A 486 10.31 -46.06 -24.67
N ALA A 487 9.92 -44.86 -24.37
CA ALA A 487 10.66 -43.99 -23.44
C ALA A 487 9.71 -43.31 -22.47
N GLY A 488 10.20 -43.04 -21.26
CA GLY A 488 9.47 -42.30 -20.25
C GLY A 488 10.39 -41.79 -19.18
N SER A 489 9.88 -40.84 -18.42
CA SER A 489 10.59 -40.30 -17.28
C SER A 489 9.61 -39.79 -16.23
N VAL A 490 10.04 -39.85 -14.99
CA VAL A 490 9.34 -39.23 -13.87
C VAL A 490 10.35 -38.57 -12.92
N ALA A 491 10.09 -37.34 -12.55
CA ALA A 491 10.95 -36.59 -11.63
C ALA A 491 10.10 -35.83 -10.60
N LEU A 492 10.55 -35.82 -9.36
CA LEU A 492 10.07 -34.93 -8.33
C LEU A 492 10.84 -33.61 -8.42
N VAL A 493 10.15 -32.50 -8.55
CA VAL A 493 10.75 -31.18 -8.81
C VAL A 493 10.26 -30.14 -7.82
N GLY A 494 11.14 -29.23 -7.43
CA GLY A 494 10.79 -28.00 -6.74
C GLY A 494 10.69 -26.85 -7.75
N LEU A 495 9.64 -26.01 -7.66
CA LEU A 495 9.39 -24.92 -8.60
C LEU A 495 9.34 -23.59 -7.83
N VAL A 496 9.99 -22.56 -8.41
CA VAL A 496 10.00 -21.20 -7.90
C VAL A 496 9.58 -20.26 -9.01
N GLY A 497 8.76 -19.25 -8.69
CA GLY A 497 8.34 -18.20 -9.63
C GLY A 497 9.41 -17.12 -9.81
N PHE A 498 9.47 -16.52 -11.02
CA PHE A 498 10.32 -15.38 -11.34
C PHE A 498 9.59 -14.34 -12.19
#